data_827aad9f194390322f57c516ca8ca8ce
#
_entry.id   827aad9f194390322f57c516ca8ca8ce
#
_cell.length_a   1.000
_cell.length_b   1.000
_cell.length_c   1.000
_cell.angle_alpha   90.00
_cell.angle_beta   90.00
_cell.angle_gamma   90.00
#
_symmetry.space_group_name_H-M   'P 1'
#
loop_
_entity.id
_entity.type
_entity.pdbx_description
1 polymer ?
#
loop_
_entity_poly.entity_id
_entity_poly.type
_entity_poly.pdbx_seq_one_letter_code
_entity_poly.pdbx_strand_id
1 'polypeptide(L)'
;PFVGDLTPCFLMSPDSVARFIPPGSITFDLVVFDEASQIEVPRGAGALGRARAAVIVGDTKQMPPSRFGGTRQDDDADSDGTELVVSDLESLLEECRESRLPTFTLQCHYRSRHEALIAFSNHHFYEDQLTTFPSPAASGDAPIGWRRIDGRFRRRAAKLPDGWDEQRDPWSVGTNLIEARAVVAEIVARLSDPARSTDSIGVVTSNQ
;
A
#
# COMPACT_ATOMS: atom_id res chain seq x y z
N PRO A 1 33.82 -7.65 6.77
CA PRO A 1 34.41 -8.14 5.51
C PRO A 1 33.85 -9.48 5.12
N PHE A 2 33.77 -10.45 6.06
CA PHE A 2 33.42 -11.85 5.78
C PHE A 2 32.02 -12.08 5.21
N VAL A 3 31.01 -11.30 5.63
CA VAL A 3 29.63 -11.47 5.14
C VAL A 3 29.49 -11.01 3.69
N GLY A 4 30.16 -9.91 3.31
CA GLY A 4 30.13 -9.38 1.95
C GLY A 4 30.77 -10.31 0.91
N ASP A 5 31.77 -11.10 1.34
CA ASP A 5 32.44 -12.06 0.46
C ASP A 5 31.56 -13.29 0.17
N LEU A 6 30.66 -13.62 1.12
CA LEU A 6 29.74 -14.76 1.00
C LEU A 6 28.40 -14.39 0.38
N THR A 7 27.94 -13.17 0.60
CA THR A 7 26.63 -12.69 0.14
C THR A 7 26.79 -11.30 -0.47
N PRO A 8 27.01 -11.18 -1.78
CA PRO A 8 27.22 -9.88 -2.44
C PRO A 8 25.95 -9.04 -2.53
N CYS A 9 24.79 -9.59 -2.20
CA CYS A 9 23.50 -8.92 -2.23
C CYS A 9 22.91 -8.80 -0.82
N PHE A 10 22.49 -7.59 -0.45
CA PHE A 10 21.87 -7.28 0.83
C PHE A 10 20.46 -6.76 0.63
N LEU A 11 19.48 -7.35 1.29
CA LEU A 11 18.11 -6.86 1.35
C LEU A 11 17.88 -6.19 2.70
N MET A 12 17.69 -4.88 2.69
CA MET A 12 17.57 -4.09 3.91
C MET A 12 16.63 -2.90 3.67
N SER A 13 15.96 -2.45 4.73
CA SER A 13 15.30 -1.15 4.67
C SER A 13 16.32 -0.01 4.69
N PRO A 14 15.99 1.19 4.16
CA PRO A 14 16.91 2.34 4.20
C PRO A 14 17.38 2.67 5.62
N ASP A 15 16.51 2.58 6.61
CA ASP A 15 16.85 2.82 8.02
C ASP A 15 17.84 1.77 8.57
N SER A 16 17.66 0.51 8.15
CA SER A 16 18.59 -0.56 8.52
C SER A 16 19.97 -0.35 7.89
N VAL A 17 20.02 0.10 6.64
CA VAL A 17 21.28 0.47 5.99
C VAL A 17 21.99 1.58 6.77
N ALA A 18 21.27 2.63 7.14
CA ALA A 18 21.84 3.74 7.90
C ALA A 18 22.37 3.31 9.29
N ARG A 19 21.66 2.38 9.93
CA ARG A 19 21.96 1.91 11.28
C ARG A 19 23.12 0.91 11.35
N PHE A 20 23.16 -0.04 10.40
CA PHE A 20 24.07 -1.20 10.50
C PHE A 20 25.28 -1.14 9.57
N ILE A 21 25.27 -0.28 8.56
CA ILE A 21 26.39 -0.12 7.63
C ILE A 21 26.99 1.27 7.85
N PRO A 22 28.13 1.38 8.58
CA PRO A 22 28.77 2.67 8.78
C PRO A 22 29.18 3.31 7.45
N PRO A 23 29.09 4.63 7.30
CA PRO A 23 29.56 5.33 6.11
C PRO A 23 31.03 4.98 5.80
N GLY A 24 31.33 4.68 4.54
CA GLY A 24 32.67 4.34 4.10
C GLY A 24 33.17 2.93 4.45
N SER A 25 32.40 2.13 5.19
CA SER A 25 32.78 0.75 5.53
C SER A 25 32.64 -0.22 4.35
N ILE A 26 31.60 -0.03 3.55
CA ILE A 26 31.29 -0.82 2.34
C ILE A 26 30.82 0.17 1.28
N THR A 27 31.29 -0.01 0.05
CA THR A 27 30.74 0.68 -1.13
C THR A 27 30.15 -0.37 -2.05
N PHE A 28 28.85 -0.26 -2.32
CA PHE A 28 28.13 -1.12 -3.25
C PHE A 28 28.31 -0.63 -4.69
N ASP A 29 28.34 -1.53 -5.63
CA ASP A 29 28.34 -1.15 -7.06
C ASP A 29 26.98 -0.58 -7.47
N LEU A 30 25.90 -1.13 -6.92
CA LEU A 30 24.54 -0.76 -7.23
C LEU A 30 23.65 -0.78 -5.99
N VAL A 31 22.82 0.22 -5.82
CA VAL A 31 21.64 0.18 -4.94
C VAL A 31 20.38 0.16 -5.78
N VAL A 32 19.45 -0.69 -5.42
CA VAL A 32 18.10 -0.75 -6.02
C VAL A 32 17.08 -0.40 -4.94
N PHE A 33 16.32 0.65 -5.17
CA PHE A 33 15.17 0.99 -4.33
C PHE A 33 13.92 0.41 -4.97
N ASP A 34 13.18 -0.38 -4.23
CA ASP A 34 11.85 -0.85 -4.60
C ASP A 34 10.80 -0.07 -3.81
N GLU A 35 9.62 0.16 -4.39
CA GLU A 35 8.55 0.98 -3.81
C GLU A 35 9.02 2.41 -3.42
N ALA A 36 9.86 3.02 -4.24
CA ALA A 36 10.49 4.30 -3.96
C ALA A 36 9.51 5.48 -3.89
N SER A 37 8.28 5.32 -4.37
CA SER A 37 7.16 6.24 -4.16
C SER A 37 6.77 6.40 -2.68
N GLN A 38 7.11 5.41 -1.83
CA GLN A 38 6.81 5.39 -0.41
C GLN A 38 8.01 5.78 0.47
N ILE A 39 9.15 6.09 -0.13
CA ILE A 39 10.40 6.41 0.59
C ILE A 39 10.62 7.92 0.55
N GLU A 40 10.71 8.54 1.73
CA GLU A 40 11.09 9.94 1.87
C GLU A 40 12.55 10.15 1.43
N VAL A 41 12.83 11.27 0.77
CA VAL A 41 14.20 11.60 0.28
C VAL A 41 15.27 11.49 1.37
N PRO A 42 15.10 12.04 2.58
CA PRO A 42 16.11 11.94 3.63
C PRO A 42 16.43 10.50 4.04
N ARG A 43 15.44 9.62 4.00
CA ARG A 43 15.62 8.19 4.34
C ARG A 43 16.38 7.44 3.27
N GLY A 44 16.17 7.78 1.98
CA GLY A 44 16.89 7.19 0.86
C GLY A 44 18.36 7.64 0.76
N ALA A 45 18.66 8.87 1.17
CA ALA A 45 19.97 9.49 0.99
C ALA A 45 21.12 8.67 1.59
N GLY A 46 20.89 8.04 2.76
CA GLY A 46 21.88 7.19 3.41
C GLY A 46 22.31 5.98 2.59
N ALA A 47 21.36 5.33 1.91
CA ALA A 47 21.65 4.19 1.04
C ALA A 47 22.28 4.64 -0.28
N LEU A 48 21.81 5.75 -0.87
CA LEU A 48 22.40 6.34 -2.07
C LEU A 48 23.88 6.66 -1.89
N GLY A 49 24.26 7.28 -0.74
CA GLY A 49 25.65 7.63 -0.44
C GLY A 49 26.59 6.44 -0.24
N ARG A 50 26.09 5.20 -0.27
CA ARG A 50 26.89 3.97 -0.13
C ARG A 50 27.05 3.19 -1.43
N ALA A 51 26.54 3.71 -2.54
CA ALA A 51 26.61 3.02 -3.83
C ALA A 51 27.18 3.93 -4.93
N ARG A 52 27.72 3.30 -5.97
CA ARG A 52 28.28 3.99 -7.15
C ARG A 52 27.19 4.30 -8.18
N ALA A 53 26.16 3.48 -8.22
CA ALA A 53 25.02 3.63 -9.12
C ALA A 53 23.72 3.30 -8.38
N ALA A 54 22.59 3.84 -8.87
CA ALA A 54 21.29 3.60 -8.29
C ALA A 54 20.25 3.28 -9.37
N VAL A 55 19.34 2.40 -9.04
CA VAL A 55 18.10 2.15 -9.77
C VAL A 55 16.94 2.41 -8.82
N ILE A 56 16.06 3.31 -9.22
CA ILE A 56 14.91 3.73 -8.42
C ILE A 56 13.66 3.16 -9.07
N VAL A 57 13.00 2.23 -8.40
CA VAL A 57 11.78 1.55 -8.88
C VAL A 57 10.62 1.97 -8.00
N GLY A 58 9.50 2.31 -8.62
CA GLY A 58 8.29 2.70 -7.91
C GLY A 58 7.19 3.14 -8.87
N ASP A 59 6.07 3.53 -8.30
CA ASP A 59 4.88 3.93 -9.04
C ASP A 59 4.26 5.18 -8.42
N THR A 60 4.28 6.28 -9.14
CA THR A 60 3.72 7.57 -8.68
C THR A 60 2.18 7.59 -8.60
N LYS A 61 1.52 6.55 -9.10
CA LYS A 61 0.05 6.39 -9.01
C LYS A 61 -0.36 5.56 -7.79
N GLN A 62 0.61 4.99 -7.08
CA GLN A 62 0.41 4.28 -5.82
C GLN A 62 0.61 5.21 -4.62
N MET A 63 0.60 4.64 -3.42
CA MET A 63 0.60 5.44 -2.18
C MET A 63 1.90 6.26 -2.04
N PRO A 64 1.79 7.54 -1.68
CA PRO A 64 2.93 8.38 -1.31
C PRO A 64 3.53 7.95 0.04
N PRO A 65 4.67 8.53 0.46
CA PRO A 65 5.22 8.29 1.77
C PRO A 65 4.18 8.56 2.86
N SER A 66 4.02 7.62 3.79
CA SER A 66 3.10 7.76 4.91
C SER A 66 3.87 7.86 6.22
N ARG A 67 3.48 8.77 7.09
CA ARG A 67 4.00 8.84 8.47
C ARG A 67 3.35 7.75 9.33
N PHE A 68 3.74 6.50 9.13
CA PHE A 68 3.41 5.46 10.09
C PHE A 68 4.32 5.63 11.33
N GLY A 69 3.73 6.03 12.46
CA GLY A 69 4.44 6.13 13.74
C GLY A 69 4.85 7.53 14.20
N GLY A 70 4.50 8.59 13.48
CA GLY A 70 4.56 9.94 14.05
C GLY A 70 3.45 10.07 15.09
N THR A 71 3.81 10.23 16.37
CA THR A 71 2.91 10.75 17.39
C THR A 71 2.23 11.98 16.80
N ARG A 72 0.90 11.93 16.69
CA ARG A 72 0.13 13.16 16.57
C ARG A 72 0.55 14.00 17.78
N GLN A 73 1.31 15.05 17.55
CA GLN A 73 1.34 16.13 18.48
C GLN A 73 -0.08 16.70 18.44
N ASP A 74 -0.83 16.42 19.51
CA ASP A 74 -2.09 17.06 19.81
C ASP A 74 -1.78 18.54 20.11
N ASP A 75 -1.67 19.35 19.07
CA ASP A 75 -1.78 20.79 19.19
C ASP A 75 -2.99 21.20 18.36
N ASP A 76 -3.99 21.70 19.11
CA ASP A 76 -5.24 22.33 18.66
C ASP A 76 -6.41 21.39 18.26
N ALA A 77 -7.10 21.00 19.30
CA ALA A 77 -8.50 20.60 19.27
C ALA A 77 -9.40 21.83 18.97
N ASP A 78 -9.50 22.22 17.69
CA ASP A 78 -10.62 23.03 17.17
C ASP A 78 -10.43 23.28 15.66
N SER A 79 -10.54 22.25 14.85
CA SER A 79 -10.88 22.44 13.44
C SER A 79 -11.79 21.30 12.98
N ASP A 80 -13.06 21.65 12.92
CA ASP A 80 -14.08 20.94 12.14
C ASP A 80 -13.68 20.99 10.67
N GLY A 81 -13.20 19.91 10.14
CA GLY A 81 -12.81 19.80 8.74
C GLY A 81 -11.67 18.84 8.55
N THR A 82 -11.99 17.62 8.21
CA THR A 82 -11.09 16.55 7.81
C THR A 82 -10.41 16.92 6.48
N GLU A 83 -9.54 17.90 6.47
CA GLU A 83 -8.46 17.94 5.50
C GLU A 83 -7.38 17.00 6.01
N LEU A 84 -7.26 15.85 5.37
CA LEU A 84 -6.01 15.12 5.34
C LEU A 84 -4.98 16.14 4.82
N VAL A 85 -4.26 16.78 5.72
CA VAL A 85 -3.05 17.49 5.35
C VAL A 85 -2.11 16.41 4.87
N VAL A 86 -2.24 16.07 3.58
CA VAL A 86 -1.18 15.43 2.83
C VAL A 86 -0.09 16.49 2.83
N SER A 87 0.77 16.50 3.87
CA SER A 87 2.01 17.24 3.76
C SER A 87 2.69 16.64 2.54
N ASP A 88 3.05 17.48 1.57
CA ASP A 88 3.83 17.13 0.41
C ASP A 88 5.16 16.50 0.87
N LEU A 89 5.11 15.22 1.19
CA LEU A 89 6.30 14.44 1.47
C LEU A 89 6.81 14.01 0.10
N GLU A 90 7.79 14.74 -0.41
CA GLU A 90 8.48 14.38 -1.63
C GLU A 90 9.04 12.98 -1.50
N SER A 91 8.61 12.12 -2.39
CA SER A 91 9.15 10.76 -2.48
C SER A 91 10.48 10.76 -3.22
N LEU A 92 11.33 9.81 -2.88
CA LEU A 92 12.59 9.59 -3.58
C LEU A 92 12.39 9.42 -5.10
N LEU A 93 11.29 8.78 -5.50
CA LEU A 93 10.95 8.58 -6.90
C LEU A 93 10.64 9.90 -7.60
N GLU A 94 9.84 10.77 -6.98
CA GLU A 94 9.47 12.08 -7.56
C GLU A 94 10.68 13.00 -7.68
N GLU A 95 11.49 13.10 -6.63
CA GLU A 95 12.74 13.85 -6.65
C GLU A 95 13.67 13.39 -7.80
N CYS A 96 13.83 12.08 -7.99
CA CYS A 96 14.62 11.54 -9.09
C CYS A 96 14.03 11.89 -10.47
N ARG A 97 12.71 11.92 -10.60
CA ARG A 97 12.05 12.33 -11.85
C ARG A 97 12.22 13.81 -12.15
N GLU A 98 12.07 14.68 -11.15
CA GLU A 98 12.29 16.12 -11.28
C GLU A 98 13.74 16.45 -11.62
N SER A 99 14.68 15.68 -11.09
CA SER A 99 16.11 15.74 -11.45
C SER A 99 16.41 15.26 -12.88
N ARG A 100 15.38 14.92 -13.67
CA ARG A 100 15.51 14.49 -15.09
C ARG A 100 16.41 13.28 -15.29
N LEU A 101 16.45 12.38 -14.34
CA LEU A 101 17.12 11.11 -14.53
C LEU A 101 16.43 10.29 -15.64
N PRO A 102 17.19 9.47 -16.40
CA PRO A 102 16.59 8.59 -17.40
C PRO A 102 15.49 7.71 -16.78
N THR A 103 14.29 7.80 -17.35
CA THR A 103 13.12 7.09 -16.82
C THR A 103 12.60 6.10 -17.86
N PHE A 104 12.30 4.89 -17.40
CA PHE A 104 11.72 3.81 -18.20
C PHE A 104 10.43 3.34 -17.52
N THR A 105 9.38 3.13 -18.32
CA THR A 105 8.11 2.60 -17.82
C THR A 105 8.00 1.11 -18.12
N LEU A 106 7.72 0.33 -17.08
CA LEU A 106 7.42 -1.09 -17.26
C LEU A 106 5.99 -1.24 -17.76
N GLN A 107 5.84 -1.85 -18.92
CA GLN A 107 4.54 -1.97 -19.60
C GLN A 107 3.87 -3.33 -19.41
N CYS A 108 4.59 -4.33 -18.91
CA CYS A 108 4.07 -5.67 -18.77
C CYS A 108 3.50 -5.92 -17.38
N HIS A 109 2.21 -6.19 -17.29
CA HIS A 109 1.54 -6.59 -16.06
C HIS A 109 1.25 -8.10 -16.07
N TYR A 110 1.85 -8.83 -15.14
CA TYR A 110 1.74 -10.30 -15.04
C TYR A 110 1.21 -10.79 -13.69
N ARG A 111 1.06 -9.90 -12.70
CA ARG A 111 0.66 -10.28 -11.32
C ARG A 111 -0.79 -10.72 -11.22
N SER A 112 -1.69 -10.11 -11.98
CA SER A 112 -3.11 -10.46 -11.97
C SER A 112 -3.38 -11.73 -12.76
N ARG A 113 -4.07 -12.69 -12.16
CA ARG A 113 -4.46 -13.93 -12.82
C ARG A 113 -5.49 -13.73 -13.93
N HIS A 114 -6.24 -12.63 -13.89
CA HIS A 114 -7.24 -12.27 -14.87
C HIS A 114 -7.07 -10.81 -15.26
N GLU A 115 -7.11 -10.54 -16.55
CA GLU A 115 -6.91 -9.18 -17.12
C GLU A 115 -7.93 -8.16 -16.60
N ALA A 116 -9.18 -8.56 -16.32
CA ALA A 116 -10.19 -7.68 -15.79
C ALA A 116 -9.82 -7.08 -14.41
N LEU A 117 -8.94 -7.73 -13.64
CA LEU A 117 -8.52 -7.22 -12.33
C LEU A 117 -7.68 -5.95 -12.43
N ILE A 118 -6.95 -5.76 -13.52
CA ILE A 118 -6.14 -4.56 -13.76
C ILE A 118 -6.79 -3.58 -14.74
N ALA A 119 -7.81 -4.01 -15.49
CA ALA A 119 -8.41 -3.23 -16.57
C ALA A 119 -8.86 -1.83 -16.12
N PHE A 120 -9.53 -1.74 -14.96
CA PHE A 120 -9.96 -0.46 -14.41
C PHE A 120 -8.77 0.46 -14.13
N SER A 121 -7.75 -0.03 -13.44
CA SER A 121 -6.55 0.75 -13.10
C SER A 121 -5.77 1.12 -14.35
N ASN A 122 -5.66 0.20 -15.32
CA ASN A 122 -4.97 0.44 -16.58
C ASN A 122 -5.62 1.62 -17.33
N HIS A 123 -6.94 1.60 -17.44
CA HIS A 123 -7.69 2.65 -18.13
C HIS A 123 -7.62 4.00 -17.41
N HIS A 124 -7.81 4.04 -16.08
CA HIS A 124 -7.96 5.29 -15.35
C HIS A 124 -6.62 5.93 -14.91
N PHE A 125 -5.58 5.13 -14.73
CA PHE A 125 -4.32 5.60 -14.14
C PHE A 125 -3.09 5.40 -15.03
N TYR A 126 -3.14 4.44 -15.96
CA TYR A 126 -1.99 4.08 -16.80
C TYR A 126 -2.24 4.24 -18.31
N GLU A 127 -3.31 4.97 -18.68
CA GLU A 127 -3.59 5.36 -20.07
C GLU A 127 -3.63 4.17 -21.03
N ASP A 128 -4.11 3.00 -20.57
CA ASP A 128 -4.14 1.73 -21.30
C ASP A 128 -2.76 1.24 -21.79
N GLN A 129 -1.67 1.69 -21.15
CA GLN A 129 -0.32 1.33 -21.55
C GLN A 129 0.16 -0.02 -21.01
N LEU A 130 -0.52 -0.58 -20.03
CA LEU A 130 -0.16 -1.87 -19.46
C LEU A 130 -0.63 -3.01 -20.34
N THR A 131 0.32 -3.79 -20.84
CA THR A 131 0.05 -5.03 -21.57
C THR A 131 -0.17 -6.18 -20.58
N THR A 132 -1.28 -6.88 -20.72
CA THR A 132 -1.63 -8.05 -19.90
C THR A 132 -1.57 -9.31 -20.74
N PHE A 133 -1.33 -10.45 -20.07
CA PHE A 133 -1.48 -11.74 -20.73
C PHE A 133 -2.94 -12.17 -20.69
N PRO A 134 -3.50 -12.68 -21.82
CA PRO A 134 -4.85 -13.21 -21.82
C PRO A 134 -4.96 -14.33 -20.80
N SER A 135 -5.98 -14.23 -19.94
CA SER A 135 -6.28 -15.31 -19.04
C SER A 135 -6.82 -16.50 -19.84
N PRO A 136 -6.34 -17.74 -19.62
CA PRO A 136 -7.01 -18.88 -20.19
C PRO A 136 -8.44 -18.87 -19.70
N ALA A 137 -9.40 -18.82 -20.60
CA ALA A 137 -10.83 -18.80 -20.31
C ALA A 137 -11.20 -20.08 -19.51
N ALA A 138 -11.03 -19.98 -18.21
CA ALA A 138 -11.43 -21.02 -17.28
C ALA A 138 -12.64 -20.50 -16.53
N SER A 139 -13.74 -21.18 -16.76
CA SER A 139 -14.89 -21.24 -15.88
C SER A 139 -15.54 -19.93 -15.46
N GLY A 140 -16.76 -19.78 -15.80
CA GLY A 140 -17.89 -18.95 -15.44
C GLY A 140 -17.91 -18.04 -14.21
N ASP A 141 -16.87 -17.95 -13.43
CA ASP A 141 -16.78 -17.04 -12.29
C ASP A 141 -16.25 -15.68 -12.75
N ALA A 142 -17.08 -14.66 -12.62
CA ALA A 142 -16.65 -13.29 -12.84
C ALA A 142 -15.49 -12.96 -11.87
N PRO A 143 -14.33 -12.47 -12.37
CA PRO A 143 -13.17 -12.18 -11.52
C PRO A 143 -13.42 -11.02 -10.56
N ILE A 144 -14.43 -10.20 -10.84
CA ILE A 144 -14.85 -9.06 -10.00
C ILE A 144 -16.34 -9.19 -9.76
N GLY A 145 -16.73 -9.21 -8.48
CA GLY A 145 -18.13 -9.16 -8.05
C GLY A 145 -18.40 -7.85 -7.32
N TRP A 146 -19.58 -7.31 -7.52
CA TRP A 146 -20.07 -6.13 -6.82
C TRP A 146 -21.27 -6.48 -5.94
N ARG A 147 -21.18 -6.10 -4.66
CA ARG A 147 -22.29 -6.26 -3.72
C ARG A 147 -22.50 -4.97 -2.94
N ARG A 148 -23.62 -4.30 -3.17
CA ARG A 148 -24.01 -3.12 -2.42
C ARG A 148 -24.58 -3.51 -1.06
N ILE A 149 -24.09 -2.86 0.00
CA ILE A 149 -24.60 -2.98 1.36
C ILE A 149 -25.09 -1.61 1.81
N ASP A 150 -26.36 -1.51 2.16
CA ASP A 150 -26.98 -0.27 2.65
C ASP A 150 -26.66 -0.12 4.15
N GLY A 151 -25.43 0.24 4.45
CA GLY A 151 -24.95 0.53 5.79
C GLY A 151 -24.67 2.02 5.97
N ARG A 152 -24.56 2.46 7.23
CA ARG A 152 -24.16 3.82 7.58
C ARG A 152 -22.90 3.80 8.43
N PHE A 153 -21.93 4.60 8.03
CA PHE A 153 -20.75 4.84 8.82
C PHE A 153 -21.11 5.68 10.06
N ARG A 154 -20.70 5.24 11.25
CA ARG A 154 -20.95 5.96 12.50
C ARG A 154 -19.74 6.82 12.85
N ARG A 155 -19.92 8.12 12.82
CA ARG A 155 -18.96 9.07 13.36
C ARG A 155 -19.04 9.11 14.89
N ARG A 156 -17.94 9.41 15.56
CA ARG A 156 -17.82 9.45 17.03
C ARG A 156 -18.86 10.35 17.75
N ALA A 157 -19.40 11.35 17.04
CA ALA A 157 -20.38 12.30 17.55
C ALA A 157 -21.85 11.94 17.25
N ALA A 158 -22.14 10.82 16.58
CA ALA A 158 -23.51 10.44 16.28
C ALA A 158 -24.17 9.86 17.53
N LYS A 159 -25.33 10.43 17.92
CA LYS A 159 -26.16 9.91 19.02
C LYS A 159 -26.47 8.43 18.79
N LEU A 160 -26.10 7.60 19.74
CA LEU A 160 -26.38 6.17 19.68
C LEU A 160 -27.90 5.93 19.70
N PRO A 161 -28.42 4.92 19.03
CA PRO A 161 -29.84 4.55 19.13
C PRO A 161 -30.20 4.21 20.57
N ASP A 162 -31.43 4.50 20.97
CA ASP A 162 -31.94 4.15 22.30
C ASP A 162 -31.79 2.65 22.53
N GLY A 163 -31.18 2.30 23.66
CA GLY A 163 -30.89 0.90 24.02
C GLY A 163 -29.56 0.36 23.55
N TRP A 164 -28.70 1.19 22.92
CA TRP A 164 -27.35 0.78 22.54
C TRP A 164 -26.40 0.84 23.73
N ASP A 165 -25.71 -0.27 24.00
CA ASP A 165 -24.73 -0.37 25.08
C ASP A 165 -23.31 -0.23 24.50
N GLU A 166 -22.69 0.91 24.72
CA GLU A 166 -21.33 1.23 24.25
C GLU A 166 -20.28 0.32 24.92
N GLN A 167 -20.56 -0.19 26.12
CA GLN A 167 -19.67 -1.12 26.81
C GLN A 167 -19.74 -2.53 26.22
N ARG A 168 -20.89 -2.87 25.65
CA ARG A 168 -21.13 -4.17 25.03
C ARG A 168 -20.65 -4.26 23.57
N ASP A 169 -20.54 -3.12 22.89
CA ASP A 169 -20.07 -3.05 21.51
C ASP A 169 -19.17 -1.82 21.29
N PRO A 170 -17.97 -1.82 21.89
CA PRO A 170 -17.03 -0.68 21.82
C PRO A 170 -16.52 -0.39 20.40
N TRP A 171 -16.67 -1.33 19.47
CA TRP A 171 -16.24 -1.20 18.06
C TRP A 171 -17.27 -0.49 17.18
N SER A 172 -18.38 -0.05 17.73
CA SER A 172 -19.44 0.58 16.96
C SER A 172 -19.15 2.01 16.50
N VAL A 173 -18.13 2.64 17.05
CA VAL A 173 -17.75 4.02 16.75
C VAL A 173 -16.62 4.05 15.74
N GLY A 174 -16.79 4.84 14.67
CA GLY A 174 -15.81 4.90 13.58
C GLY A 174 -15.90 3.72 12.60
N THR A 175 -17.02 2.99 12.58
CA THR A 175 -17.20 1.81 11.72
C THR A 175 -18.57 1.79 11.03
N ASN A 176 -18.67 1.04 9.94
CA ASN A 176 -19.94 0.62 9.34
C ASN A 176 -20.21 -0.84 9.74
N LEU A 177 -20.88 -1.04 10.85
CA LEU A 177 -21.10 -2.37 11.42
C LEU A 177 -21.90 -3.29 10.48
N ILE A 178 -22.84 -2.74 9.70
CA ILE A 178 -23.65 -3.54 8.75
C ILE A 178 -22.75 -4.09 7.64
N GLU A 179 -21.86 -3.27 7.12
CA GLU A 179 -20.89 -3.67 6.11
C GLU A 179 -19.87 -4.67 6.68
N ALA A 180 -19.33 -4.41 7.87
CA ALA A 180 -18.41 -5.33 8.53
C ALA A 180 -19.03 -6.73 8.73
N ARG A 181 -20.29 -6.80 9.17
CA ARG A 181 -21.02 -8.07 9.30
C ARG A 181 -21.23 -8.76 7.96
N ALA A 182 -21.52 -8.01 6.89
CA ALA A 182 -21.66 -8.57 5.55
C ALA A 182 -20.35 -9.15 5.03
N VAL A 183 -19.22 -8.47 5.29
CA VAL A 183 -17.87 -8.98 4.95
C VAL A 183 -17.57 -10.27 5.71
N VAL A 184 -17.80 -10.30 7.01
CA VAL A 184 -17.62 -11.52 7.82
C VAL A 184 -18.49 -12.67 7.32
N ALA A 185 -19.76 -12.40 7.01
CA ALA A 185 -20.67 -13.42 6.49
C ALA A 185 -20.17 -13.99 5.15
N GLU A 186 -19.67 -13.15 4.26
CA GLU A 186 -19.08 -13.59 2.99
C GLU A 186 -17.82 -14.46 3.21
N ILE A 187 -16.94 -14.06 4.12
CA ILE A 187 -15.74 -14.83 4.46
C ILE A 187 -16.14 -16.23 4.98
N VAL A 188 -17.07 -16.27 5.94
CA VAL A 188 -17.53 -17.54 6.50
C VAL A 188 -18.18 -18.42 5.43
N ALA A 189 -19.00 -17.85 4.56
CA ALA A 189 -19.64 -18.61 3.47
C ALA A 189 -18.60 -19.23 2.52
N ARG A 190 -17.56 -18.45 2.14
CA ARG A 190 -16.47 -18.95 1.28
C ARG A 190 -15.66 -20.06 1.92
N LEU A 191 -15.23 -19.87 3.16
CA LEU A 191 -14.44 -20.87 3.88
C LEU A 191 -15.24 -22.12 4.25
N SER A 192 -16.57 -22.01 4.32
CA SER A 192 -17.46 -23.17 4.55
C SER A 192 -17.75 -23.95 3.27
N ASP A 193 -17.49 -23.40 2.11
CA ASP A 193 -17.59 -24.13 0.84
C ASP A 193 -16.38 -25.05 0.67
N PRO A 194 -16.58 -26.38 0.58
CA PRO A 194 -15.47 -27.33 0.41
C PRO A 194 -14.58 -27.03 -0.81
N ALA A 195 -15.14 -26.46 -1.87
CA ALA A 195 -14.41 -26.09 -3.08
C ALA A 195 -13.50 -24.85 -2.88
N ARG A 196 -13.76 -24.04 -1.85
CA ARG A 196 -13.07 -22.77 -1.56
C ARG A 196 -12.44 -22.71 -0.18
N SER A 197 -12.54 -23.75 0.62
CA SER A 197 -12.07 -23.81 2.01
C SER A 197 -10.56 -23.60 2.16
N THR A 198 -9.80 -23.79 1.07
CA THR A 198 -8.35 -23.58 1.02
C THR A 198 -7.95 -22.24 0.37
N ASP A 199 -8.91 -21.41 -0.03
CA ASP A 199 -8.63 -20.11 -0.63
C ASP A 199 -8.02 -19.17 0.41
N SER A 200 -7.05 -18.38 -0.01
CA SER A 200 -6.56 -17.27 0.79
C SER A 200 -7.45 -16.03 0.58
N ILE A 201 -7.85 -15.39 1.67
CA ILE A 201 -8.74 -14.22 1.65
C ILE A 201 -8.00 -13.01 2.22
N GLY A 202 -7.94 -11.93 1.46
CA GLY A 202 -7.50 -10.61 1.92
C GLY A 202 -8.69 -9.68 2.05
N VAL A 203 -8.72 -8.86 3.10
CA VAL A 203 -9.72 -7.81 3.29
C VAL A 203 -9.01 -6.48 3.30
N VAL A 204 -9.44 -5.57 2.44
CA VAL A 204 -8.92 -4.20 2.38
C VAL A 204 -10.05 -3.25 2.73
N THR A 205 -9.81 -2.36 3.67
CA THR A 205 -10.76 -1.34 4.10
C THR A 205 -10.13 0.03 3.96
N SER A 206 -10.94 1.03 3.61
CA SER A 206 -10.54 2.41 3.75
C SER A 206 -10.61 2.77 5.23
N ASN A 207 -9.46 3.00 5.84
CA ASN A 207 -9.38 3.47 7.22
C ASN A 207 -9.42 5.00 7.21
N GLN A 208 -10.32 5.57 8.02
CA GLN A 208 -10.44 7.01 8.23
C GLN A 208 -10.13 7.33 9.69
#